data_a8adeb52624fb57992d31f0da28436b7
#
_entry.id   a8adeb52624fb57992d31f0da28436b7
#
_cell.length_a   1.000
_cell.length_b   1.000
_cell.length_c   1.000
_cell.angle_alpha   90.00
_cell.angle_beta   90.00
_cell.angle_gamma   90.00
#
_symmetry.space_group_name_H-M   'P 1'
#
loop_
_entity.id
_entity.type
_entity.pdbx_description
1 polymer ?
#
loop_
_entity_poly.entity_id
_entity_poly.type
_entity_poly.pdbx_seq_one_letter_code
_entity_poly.pdbx_strand_id
1 'polypeptide(L)'
;RGDAEHDTTARIVEAVDIPVLANGDIRTPGEALSVLTHTGAAGVMIGRAAQGAPWLPGQIAAAVNGDPIPATPALEARFAIMRSHLEELHQFYGEIAGPRIARKHIGWYLEGIPGCDDARRTFNQLQTPQTQIEFLEALLSNSHLQDLAA
;
A
#
# COMPACT_ATOMS: atom_id res chain seq x y z
N ARG A 1 7.04 19.23 -7.89
CA ARG A 1 6.99 17.75 -7.91
C ARG A 1 6.93 17.36 -9.38
N GLY A 2 8.00 16.79 -9.94
CA GLY A 2 8.02 16.23 -11.28
C GLY A 2 7.72 14.74 -11.26
N ASP A 3 7.34 14.18 -12.39
CA ASP A 3 7.25 12.74 -12.60
C ASP A 3 8.64 12.13 -12.55
N ALA A 4 8.73 10.83 -12.18
CA ALA A 4 10.00 10.13 -12.16
C ALA A 4 10.54 10.01 -13.59
N GLU A 5 11.82 10.36 -13.74
CA GLU A 5 12.50 10.31 -15.01
C GLU A 5 13.31 9.00 -15.08
N HIS A 6 12.97 8.14 -16.04
CA HIS A 6 13.54 6.80 -16.17
C HIS A 6 14.71 6.72 -17.17
N ASP A 7 14.94 7.74 -17.99
CA ASP A 7 16.06 7.77 -18.96
C ASP A 7 17.42 7.79 -18.25
N THR A 8 17.51 8.46 -17.11
CA THR A 8 18.72 8.42 -16.28
C THR A 8 18.97 7.02 -15.73
N THR A 9 17.91 6.31 -15.31
CA THR A 9 18.04 4.92 -14.87
C THR A 9 18.53 4.03 -16.00
N ALA A 10 18.03 4.18 -17.22
CA ALA A 10 18.51 3.43 -18.39
C ALA A 10 20.01 3.67 -18.63
N ARG A 11 20.46 4.93 -18.62
CA ARG A 11 21.89 5.26 -18.77
C ARG A 11 22.77 4.71 -17.66
N ILE A 12 22.25 4.61 -16.42
CA ILE A 12 22.98 3.98 -15.31
C ILE A 12 23.09 2.48 -15.56
N VAL A 13 22.02 1.81 -15.99
CA VAL A 13 22.05 0.38 -16.35
C VAL A 13 23.12 0.08 -17.39
N GLU A 14 23.23 0.92 -18.43
CA GLU A 14 24.25 0.78 -19.47
C GLU A 14 25.70 1.03 -18.97
N ALA A 15 25.85 1.81 -17.90
CA ALA A 15 27.15 2.25 -17.41
C ALA A 15 27.75 1.35 -16.31
N VAL A 16 26.99 0.41 -15.74
CA VAL A 16 27.45 -0.40 -14.62
C VAL A 16 27.21 -1.90 -14.85
N ASP A 17 28.08 -2.75 -14.30
CA ASP A 17 27.97 -4.21 -14.39
C ASP A 17 27.22 -4.85 -13.20
N ILE A 18 26.62 -4.05 -12.31
CA ILE A 18 25.86 -4.51 -11.17
C ILE A 18 24.35 -4.41 -11.43
N PRO A 19 23.51 -5.26 -10.79
CA PRO A 19 22.07 -5.14 -10.91
C PRO A 19 21.56 -3.78 -10.45
N VAL A 20 20.76 -3.12 -11.27
CA VAL A 20 20.10 -1.83 -10.95
C VAL A 20 18.62 -2.07 -10.72
N LEU A 21 18.06 -1.50 -9.65
CA LEU A 21 16.64 -1.48 -9.39
C LEU A 21 16.07 -0.10 -9.75
N ALA A 22 15.10 -0.08 -10.67
CA ALA A 22 14.40 1.15 -11.02
C ALA A 22 13.40 1.54 -9.91
N ASN A 23 13.37 2.82 -9.57
CA ASN A 23 12.45 3.39 -8.58
C ASN A 23 11.83 4.68 -9.11
N GLY A 24 10.59 4.92 -8.79
CA GLY A 24 9.88 6.17 -9.05
C GLY A 24 8.53 5.94 -9.74
N ASP A 25 7.47 6.44 -9.13
CA ASP A 25 6.09 6.51 -9.63
C ASP A 25 5.50 5.22 -10.24
N ILE A 26 5.95 4.07 -9.78
CA ILE A 26 5.44 2.75 -10.18
C ILE A 26 4.25 2.42 -9.27
N ARG A 27 3.04 2.41 -9.84
CA ARG A 27 1.77 2.27 -9.11
C ARG A 27 0.94 1.07 -9.57
N THR A 28 1.29 0.48 -10.73
CA THR A 28 0.57 -0.64 -11.31
C THR A 28 1.54 -1.69 -11.86
N PRO A 29 1.10 -2.95 -12.02
CA PRO A 29 1.88 -3.98 -12.73
C PRO A 29 2.30 -3.57 -14.14
N GLY A 30 1.40 -2.90 -14.89
CA GLY A 30 1.70 -2.42 -16.25
C GLY A 30 2.81 -1.36 -16.27
N GLU A 31 2.79 -0.40 -15.34
CA GLU A 31 3.86 0.60 -15.20
C GLU A 31 5.19 -0.07 -14.83
N ALA A 32 5.20 -1.09 -13.96
CA ALA A 32 6.41 -1.82 -13.63
C ALA A 32 7.03 -2.50 -14.86
N LEU A 33 6.22 -3.18 -15.68
CA LEU A 33 6.68 -3.79 -16.94
C LEU A 33 7.21 -2.76 -17.92
N SER A 34 6.53 -1.61 -18.06
CA SER A 34 6.95 -0.52 -18.92
C SER A 34 8.31 0.05 -18.49
N VAL A 35 8.49 0.27 -17.18
CA VAL A 35 9.76 0.77 -16.63
C VAL A 35 10.88 -0.23 -16.83
N LEU A 36 10.66 -1.52 -16.59
CA LEU A 36 11.67 -2.56 -16.83
C LEU A 36 12.06 -2.65 -18.29
N THR A 37 11.08 -2.62 -19.19
CA THR A 37 11.33 -2.64 -20.64
C THR A 37 12.11 -1.41 -21.12
N HIS A 38 11.76 -0.23 -20.60
CA HIS A 38 12.39 1.02 -20.97
C HIS A 38 13.84 1.14 -20.46
N THR A 39 14.05 0.71 -19.19
CA THR A 39 15.34 0.94 -18.52
C THR A 39 16.34 -0.21 -18.65
N GLY A 40 15.88 -1.43 -18.94
CA GLY A 40 16.69 -2.65 -18.82
C GLY A 40 17.11 -2.98 -17.39
N ALA A 41 16.49 -2.37 -16.37
CA ALA A 41 16.80 -2.62 -14.97
C ALA A 41 16.49 -4.07 -14.57
N ALA A 42 17.25 -4.60 -13.62
CA ALA A 42 17.10 -5.97 -13.11
C ALA A 42 15.83 -6.18 -12.27
N GLY A 43 15.20 -5.09 -11.82
CA GLY A 43 13.97 -5.12 -11.05
C GLY A 43 13.45 -3.73 -10.73
N VAL A 44 12.35 -3.68 -9.98
CA VAL A 44 11.74 -2.42 -9.52
C VAL A 44 11.66 -2.37 -7.99
N MET A 45 11.74 -1.17 -7.45
CA MET A 45 11.49 -0.89 -6.04
C MET A 45 10.19 -0.09 -5.89
N ILE A 46 9.24 -0.64 -5.15
CA ILE A 46 7.94 -0.05 -4.92
C ILE A 46 7.96 0.72 -3.59
N GLY A 47 7.79 2.02 -3.67
CA GLY A 47 7.78 2.91 -2.51
C GLY A 47 6.35 3.27 -2.07
N ARG A 48 5.99 4.53 -2.26
CA ARG A 48 4.72 5.12 -1.81
C ARG A 48 3.46 4.39 -2.30
N ALA A 49 3.51 3.77 -3.46
CA ALA A 49 2.37 3.05 -4.03
C ALA A 49 1.93 1.82 -3.21
N ALA A 50 2.83 1.24 -2.39
CA ALA A 50 2.48 0.15 -1.47
C ALA A 50 1.80 0.66 -0.17
N GLN A 51 1.82 1.96 0.09
CA GLN A 51 1.17 2.55 1.26
C GLN A 51 -0.36 2.41 1.12
N GLY A 52 -0.98 1.68 2.04
CA GLY A 52 -2.40 1.33 1.97
C GLY A 52 -2.76 0.24 0.95
N ALA A 53 -1.78 -0.26 0.21
CA ALA A 53 -1.95 -1.33 -0.79
C ALA A 53 -0.82 -2.39 -0.70
N PRO A 54 -0.66 -3.11 0.42
CA PRO A 54 0.46 -4.04 0.62
C PRO A 54 0.42 -5.26 -0.32
N TRP A 55 -0.67 -5.50 -1.02
CA TRP A 55 -0.80 -6.51 -2.08
C TRP A 55 -0.12 -6.11 -3.39
N LEU A 56 0.09 -4.82 -3.63
CA LEU A 56 0.65 -4.31 -4.89
C LEU A 56 2.03 -4.91 -5.24
N PRO A 57 3.00 -5.04 -4.33
CA PRO A 57 4.27 -5.69 -4.65
C PRO A 57 4.10 -7.13 -5.16
N GLY A 58 3.17 -7.89 -4.58
CA GLY A 58 2.84 -9.25 -5.04
C GLY A 58 2.22 -9.27 -6.44
N GLN A 59 1.33 -8.33 -6.75
CA GLN A 59 0.74 -8.18 -8.08
C GLN A 59 1.81 -7.83 -9.12
N ILE A 60 2.73 -6.95 -8.79
CA ILE A 60 3.86 -6.55 -9.66
C ILE A 60 4.80 -7.74 -9.87
N ALA A 61 5.14 -8.48 -8.81
CA ALA A 61 5.99 -9.67 -8.92
C ALA A 61 5.37 -10.73 -9.85
N ALA A 62 4.07 -10.99 -9.73
CA ALA A 62 3.36 -11.90 -10.63
C ALA A 62 3.45 -11.44 -12.09
N ALA A 63 3.20 -10.14 -12.35
CA ALA A 63 3.31 -9.59 -13.70
C ALA A 63 4.71 -9.72 -14.29
N VAL A 64 5.75 -9.43 -13.50
CA VAL A 64 7.16 -9.51 -13.93
C VAL A 64 7.55 -10.95 -14.24
N ASN A 65 7.04 -11.92 -13.49
CA ASN A 65 7.27 -13.34 -13.71
C ASN A 65 6.43 -13.94 -14.87
N GLY A 66 5.46 -13.20 -15.41
CA GLY A 66 4.51 -13.72 -16.39
C GLY A 66 3.43 -14.62 -15.80
N ASP A 67 3.24 -14.56 -14.48
CA ASP A 67 2.20 -15.29 -13.76
C ASP A 67 0.84 -14.55 -13.81
N PRO A 68 -0.28 -15.25 -13.57
CA PRO A 68 -1.57 -14.59 -13.39
C PRO A 68 -1.53 -13.55 -12.25
N ILE A 69 -1.89 -12.31 -12.57
CA ILE A 69 -1.88 -11.21 -11.60
C ILE A 69 -3.04 -11.41 -10.61
N PRO A 70 -2.77 -11.54 -9.29
CA PRO A 70 -3.83 -11.64 -8.30
C PRO A 70 -4.75 -10.41 -8.34
N ALA A 71 -6.05 -10.64 -8.20
CA ALA A 71 -7.00 -9.53 -8.08
C ALA A 71 -6.70 -8.69 -6.82
N THR A 72 -7.07 -7.41 -6.87
CA THR A 72 -7.08 -6.57 -5.66
C THR A 72 -8.02 -7.20 -4.63
N PRO A 73 -7.61 -7.35 -3.36
CA PRO A 73 -8.45 -7.95 -2.34
C PRO A 73 -9.80 -7.26 -2.21
N ALA A 74 -10.86 -8.05 -2.01
CA ALA A 74 -12.18 -7.54 -1.68
C ALA A 74 -12.14 -6.70 -0.39
N LEU A 75 -13.15 -5.86 -0.18
CA LEU A 75 -13.16 -4.90 0.93
C LEU A 75 -12.96 -5.56 2.29
N GLU A 76 -13.63 -6.67 2.55
CA GLU A 76 -13.47 -7.44 3.79
C GLU A 76 -12.04 -7.93 4.01
N ALA A 77 -11.40 -8.48 2.97
CA ALA A 77 -10.02 -8.92 3.03
C ALA A 77 -9.05 -7.74 3.26
N ARG A 78 -9.33 -6.57 2.67
CA ARG A 78 -8.55 -5.34 2.91
C ARG A 78 -8.66 -4.89 4.37
N PHE A 79 -9.85 -4.97 4.97
CA PHE A 79 -10.03 -4.67 6.40
C PHE A 79 -9.33 -5.69 7.31
N ALA A 80 -9.34 -6.97 6.95
CA ALA A 80 -8.58 -7.99 7.69
C ALA A 80 -7.07 -7.72 7.68
N ILE A 81 -6.52 -7.36 6.51
CA ILE A 81 -5.11 -6.95 6.37
C ILE A 81 -4.82 -5.69 7.19
N MET A 82 -5.69 -4.69 7.12
CA MET A 82 -5.57 -3.43 7.86
C MET A 82 -5.57 -3.68 9.38
N ARG A 83 -6.46 -4.53 9.86
CA ARG A 83 -6.56 -4.92 11.27
C ARG A 83 -5.29 -5.62 11.75
N SER A 84 -4.83 -6.65 11.01
CA SER A 84 -3.60 -7.36 11.35
C SER A 84 -2.41 -6.42 11.43
N HIS A 85 -2.27 -5.53 10.45
CA HIS A 85 -1.19 -4.53 10.45
C HIS A 85 -1.29 -3.56 11.65
N LEU A 86 -2.51 -3.15 12.01
CA LEU A 86 -2.76 -2.31 13.18
C LEU A 86 -2.33 -2.99 14.48
N GLU A 87 -2.72 -4.26 14.67
CA GLU A 87 -2.36 -5.06 15.84
C GLU A 87 -0.84 -5.24 15.95
N GLU A 88 -0.16 -5.52 14.83
CA GLU A 88 1.30 -5.64 14.78
C GLU A 88 2.00 -4.31 15.12
N LEU A 89 1.49 -3.18 14.65
CA LEU A 89 2.01 -1.86 15.00
C LEU A 89 1.88 -1.57 16.50
N HIS A 90 0.73 -1.92 17.10
CA HIS A 90 0.52 -1.77 18.54
C HIS A 90 1.46 -2.68 19.36
N GLN A 91 1.60 -3.93 18.92
CA GLN A 91 2.50 -4.88 19.58
C GLN A 91 3.96 -4.43 19.53
N PHE A 92 4.40 -3.94 18.36
CA PHE A 92 5.80 -3.57 18.15
C PHE A 92 6.19 -2.25 18.83
N TYR A 93 5.32 -1.23 18.73
CA TYR A 93 5.61 0.12 19.22
C TYR A 93 5.01 0.41 20.61
N GLY A 94 4.18 -0.49 21.16
CA GLY A 94 3.54 -0.35 22.46
C GLY A 94 2.37 0.63 22.48
N GLU A 95 1.77 0.76 23.67
CA GLU A 95 0.50 1.46 23.88
C GLU A 95 0.53 2.98 23.61
N ILE A 96 1.69 3.60 23.71
CA ILE A 96 1.83 5.06 23.54
C ILE A 96 2.24 5.43 22.11
N ALA A 97 3.26 4.77 21.55
CA ALA A 97 3.78 5.09 20.24
C ALA A 97 2.97 4.39 19.13
N GLY A 98 2.50 3.16 19.36
CA GLY A 98 1.73 2.38 18.41
C GLY A 98 0.52 3.13 17.83
N PRO A 99 -0.40 3.68 18.64
CA PRO A 99 -1.54 4.43 18.13
C PRO A 99 -1.17 5.67 17.32
N ARG A 100 -0.07 6.35 17.68
CA ARG A 100 0.40 7.53 16.94
C ARG A 100 0.94 7.16 15.55
N ILE A 101 1.71 6.08 15.47
CA ILE A 101 2.28 5.57 14.22
C ILE A 101 1.17 5.00 13.34
N ALA A 102 0.24 4.24 13.93
CA ALA A 102 -0.88 3.61 13.25
C ALA A 102 -1.75 4.62 12.47
N ARG A 103 -1.95 5.83 12.97
CA ARG A 103 -2.76 6.87 12.30
C ARG A 103 -2.33 7.10 10.86
N LYS A 104 -1.02 7.15 10.60
CA LYS A 104 -0.48 7.35 9.26
C LYS A 104 -0.76 6.13 8.36
N HIS A 105 -0.54 4.93 8.86
CA HIS A 105 -0.73 3.70 8.11
C HIS A 105 -2.20 3.43 7.79
N ILE A 106 -3.06 3.52 8.79
CA ILE A 106 -4.52 3.35 8.60
C ILE A 106 -5.08 4.45 7.69
N GLY A 107 -4.59 5.69 7.83
CA GLY A 107 -4.94 6.78 6.94
C GLY A 107 -4.71 6.47 5.46
N TRP A 108 -3.62 5.78 5.12
CA TRP A 108 -3.36 5.36 3.73
C TRP A 108 -4.33 4.28 3.23
N TYR A 109 -4.71 3.32 4.10
CA TYR A 109 -5.71 2.32 3.73
C TYR A 109 -7.08 2.93 3.48
N LEU A 110 -7.51 3.84 4.37
CA LEU A 110 -8.82 4.49 4.29
C LEU A 110 -8.93 5.45 3.10
N GLU A 111 -7.82 6.10 2.69
CA GLU A 111 -7.78 6.97 1.51
C GLU A 111 -8.15 6.21 0.21
N GLY A 112 -7.86 4.91 0.14
CA GLY A 112 -8.23 4.05 -1.00
C GLY A 112 -9.64 3.47 -0.93
N ILE A 113 -10.49 3.85 0.05
CA ILE A 113 -11.84 3.33 0.23
C ILE A 113 -12.84 4.50 0.10
N PRO A 114 -13.73 4.49 -0.92
CA PRO A 114 -14.74 5.53 -1.08
C PRO A 114 -15.59 5.72 0.17
N GLY A 115 -15.89 6.97 0.52
CA GLY A 115 -16.73 7.31 1.68
C GLY A 115 -16.02 7.24 3.05
N CYS A 116 -14.70 6.96 3.10
CA CYS A 116 -13.95 6.85 4.35
C CYS A 116 -13.19 8.12 4.79
N ASP A 117 -13.44 9.29 4.18
CA ASP A 117 -12.75 10.53 4.56
C ASP A 117 -13.04 10.94 6.01
N ASP A 118 -14.29 10.84 6.44
CA ASP A 118 -14.69 11.11 7.83
C ASP A 118 -14.14 10.06 8.80
N ALA A 119 -14.10 8.80 8.40
CA ALA A 119 -13.50 7.72 9.16
C ALA A 119 -12.02 7.99 9.45
N ARG A 120 -11.27 8.47 8.45
CA ARG A 120 -9.87 8.87 8.62
C ARG A 120 -9.71 10.00 9.64
N ARG A 121 -10.57 11.01 9.61
CA ARG A 121 -10.55 12.13 10.59
C ARG A 121 -10.83 11.63 11.99
N THR A 122 -11.83 10.77 12.15
CA THR A 122 -12.20 10.17 13.44
C THR A 122 -11.07 9.28 13.97
N PHE A 123 -10.53 8.39 13.14
CA PHE A 123 -9.44 7.50 13.53
C PHE A 123 -8.22 8.26 14.07
N ASN A 124 -7.90 9.41 13.49
CA ASN A 124 -6.76 10.24 13.91
C ASN A 124 -6.92 10.84 15.33
N GLN A 125 -8.12 10.85 15.90
CA GLN A 125 -8.39 11.33 17.27
C GLN A 125 -8.26 10.22 18.31
N LEU A 126 -8.25 8.95 17.91
CA LEU A 126 -8.19 7.80 18.82
C LEU A 126 -6.80 7.66 19.44
N GLN A 127 -6.75 7.48 20.75
CA GLN A 127 -5.51 7.56 21.52
C GLN A 127 -4.98 6.19 21.99
N THR A 128 -5.81 5.17 22.02
CA THR A 128 -5.46 3.85 22.56
C THR A 128 -5.56 2.75 21.51
N PRO A 129 -4.77 1.66 21.63
CA PRO A 129 -4.88 0.49 20.76
C PRO A 129 -6.31 -0.05 20.69
N GLN A 130 -6.97 -0.17 21.84
CA GLN A 130 -8.30 -0.73 21.94
C GLN A 130 -9.33 0.08 21.14
N THR A 131 -9.36 1.42 21.33
CA THR A 131 -10.31 2.28 20.61
C THR A 131 -10.08 2.29 19.10
N GLN A 132 -8.83 2.11 18.65
CA GLN A 132 -8.52 2.02 17.24
C GLN A 132 -8.99 0.70 16.61
N ILE A 133 -8.87 -0.42 17.31
CA ILE A 133 -9.37 -1.74 16.85
C ILE A 133 -10.89 -1.73 16.80
N GLU A 134 -11.56 -1.32 17.88
CA GLU A 134 -13.02 -1.22 17.95
C GLU A 134 -13.61 -0.33 16.86
N PHE A 135 -12.92 0.76 16.54
CA PHE A 135 -13.33 1.65 15.46
C PHE A 135 -13.27 0.96 14.08
N LEU A 136 -12.22 0.20 13.76
CA LEU A 136 -12.12 -0.53 12.50
C LEU A 136 -13.20 -1.62 12.39
N GLU A 137 -13.50 -2.32 13.47
CA GLU A 137 -14.55 -3.34 13.51
C GLU A 137 -15.94 -2.71 13.27
N ALA A 138 -16.22 -1.59 13.94
CA ALA A 138 -17.45 -0.85 13.75
C ALA A 138 -17.58 -0.27 12.31
N LEU A 139 -16.48 0.19 11.75
CA LEU A 139 -16.46 0.72 10.39
C LEU A 139 -16.78 -0.36 9.36
N LEU A 140 -16.21 -1.57 9.49
CA LEU A 140 -16.51 -2.70 8.62
C LEU A 140 -17.99 -3.15 8.74
N SER A 141 -18.55 -3.05 9.93
CA SER A 141 -19.97 -3.44 10.20
C SER A 141 -20.97 -2.40 9.68
N ASN A 142 -20.52 -1.26 9.17
CA ASN A 142 -21.40 -0.21 8.66
C ASN A 142 -22.02 -0.64 7.31
N SER A 143 -23.36 -0.63 7.24
CA SER A 143 -24.13 -1.05 6.07
C SER A 143 -23.73 -0.33 4.78
N HIS A 144 -23.35 0.94 4.85
CA HIS A 144 -22.92 1.70 3.68
C HIS A 144 -21.62 1.16 3.05
N LEU A 145 -20.70 0.62 3.84
CA LEU A 145 -19.49 -0.03 3.31
C LEU A 145 -19.76 -1.45 2.82
N GLN A 146 -20.74 -2.15 3.38
CA GLN A 146 -21.17 -3.47 2.90
C GLN A 146 -21.82 -3.39 1.52
N ASP A 147 -22.59 -2.33 1.23
CA ASP A 147 -23.17 -2.07 -0.09
C ASP A 147 -22.11 -1.81 -1.18
N LEU A 148 -20.93 -1.28 -0.79
CA LEU A 148 -19.79 -1.08 -1.71
C LEU A 148 -18.98 -2.37 -1.96
N ALA A 149 -19.20 -3.41 -1.17
CA ALA A 149 -18.50 -4.69 -1.26
C ALA A 149 -19.28 -5.75 -2.06
N ALA A 150 -20.57 -5.51 -2.34
CA ALA A 150 -21.46 -6.39 -3.08
C ALA A 150 -21.45 -6.08 -4.58
#